data_9f463fe466e8954d657ec5d345ff0a1b
#
_entry.id   9f463fe466e8954d657ec5d345ff0a1b
#
_cell.length_a   1.000
_cell.length_b   1.000
_cell.length_c   1.000
_cell.angle_alpha   90.00
_cell.angle_beta   90.00
_cell.angle_gamma   90.00
#
_symmetry.space_group_name_H-M   'P 1'
#
loop_
_entity.id
_entity.type
_entity.pdbx_description
1 polymer ?
#
loop_
_entity_poly.entity_id
_entity_poly.type
_entity_poly.pdbx_seq_one_letter_code
_entity_poly.pdbx_strand_id
1 'polypeptide(L)'
;MAKSNLALVTPATVIGTVDNRPRPPRRRRNAEVRAREYLTDPEVARLIAAASGNRHGHRDATAALIAYRHGLRAAELVTLRWDAIDFAHGRVHVYRVKSGSESVHPLSGRELRALRRLEREQDPASPFIFTSERGAPFTSAGFRKMVARLGVAADLGFPVHSARAEVRMRLQARQ
;
A
#
# COMPACT_ATOMS: atom_id res chain seq x y z
N MET A 1 -60.81 32.16 55.37
CA MET A 1 -60.47 31.09 54.43
C MET A 1 -59.67 31.70 53.27
N ALA A 2 -58.34 31.60 53.31
CA ALA A 2 -57.46 32.17 52.28
C ALA A 2 -57.13 31.07 51.26
N LYS A 3 -57.43 31.34 49.99
CA LYS A 3 -57.09 30.43 48.89
C LYS A 3 -55.70 30.77 48.42
N SER A 4 -54.76 29.84 48.63
CA SER A 4 -53.40 29.91 48.09
C SER A 4 -53.43 29.62 46.60
N ASN A 5 -53.06 30.61 45.80
CA ASN A 5 -52.71 30.38 44.33
C ASN A 5 -51.30 29.89 44.20
N LEU A 6 -51.17 28.62 43.92
CA LEU A 6 -49.90 28.08 43.41
C LEU A 6 -49.75 28.45 41.93
N ALA A 7 -48.82 29.33 41.61
CA ALA A 7 -48.42 29.60 40.25
C ALA A 7 -47.50 28.46 39.78
N LEU A 8 -47.84 27.75 38.67
CA LEU A 8 -46.98 26.82 38.00
C LEU A 8 -45.79 27.57 37.39
N VAL A 9 -44.62 27.34 37.92
CA VAL A 9 -43.36 27.78 37.31
C VAL A 9 -43.04 26.80 36.17
N THR A 10 -43.22 27.28 34.95
CA THR A 10 -42.76 26.54 33.75
C THR A 10 -41.25 26.50 33.76
N PRO A 11 -40.61 25.32 33.56
CA PRO A 11 -39.17 25.25 33.50
C PRO A 11 -38.65 26.02 32.26
N ALA A 12 -37.65 26.86 32.49
CA ALA A 12 -37.00 27.62 31.45
C ALA A 12 -36.44 26.64 30.37
N THR A 13 -36.78 26.90 29.12
CA THR A 13 -36.24 26.23 27.96
C THR A 13 -34.72 26.31 28.02
N VAL A 14 -34.05 25.18 28.20
CA VAL A 14 -32.60 25.09 28.12
C VAL A 14 -32.21 25.39 26.68
N ILE A 15 -31.77 26.63 26.43
CA ILE A 15 -31.14 26.99 25.15
C ILE A 15 -29.87 26.18 25.04
N GLY A 16 -29.88 25.19 24.16
CA GLY A 16 -28.70 24.37 23.88
C GLY A 16 -27.55 25.28 23.49
N THR A 17 -26.46 25.23 24.25
CA THR A 17 -25.22 25.92 23.92
C THR A 17 -24.75 25.38 22.57
N VAL A 18 -24.80 26.23 21.54
CA VAL A 18 -24.21 25.92 20.24
C VAL A 18 -22.71 25.79 20.46
N ASP A 19 -22.19 24.56 20.38
CA ASP A 19 -20.76 24.31 20.48
C ASP A 19 -20.05 24.91 19.25
N ASN A 20 -19.57 26.14 19.41
CA ASN A 20 -18.91 26.91 18.36
C ASN A 20 -17.40 26.56 18.23
N ARG A 21 -17.00 25.39 18.69
CA ARG A 21 -15.62 24.92 18.48
C ARG A 21 -15.40 24.63 16.99
N PRO A 22 -14.33 25.18 16.38
CA PRO A 22 -14.01 24.88 15.00
C PRO A 22 -13.78 23.37 14.87
N ARG A 23 -14.69 22.70 14.18
CA ARG A 23 -14.51 21.26 13.88
C ARG A 23 -13.35 21.13 12.91
N PRO A 24 -12.38 20.24 13.18
CA PRO A 24 -11.32 20.01 12.23
C PRO A 24 -11.93 19.57 10.87
N PRO A 25 -11.36 20.01 9.76
CA PRO A 25 -11.89 19.69 8.43
C PRO A 25 -12.03 18.18 8.29
N ARG A 26 -13.25 17.74 7.97
CA ARG A 26 -13.55 16.32 7.78
C ARG A 26 -12.69 15.77 6.64
N ARG A 27 -11.88 14.76 6.92
CA ARG A 27 -11.12 14.06 5.90
C ARG A 27 -12.08 13.54 4.83
N ARG A 28 -11.92 14.01 3.60
CA ARG A 28 -12.72 13.54 2.46
C ARG A 28 -12.53 12.03 2.27
N ARG A 29 -13.57 11.33 1.87
CA ARG A 29 -13.49 9.91 1.54
C ARG A 29 -12.59 9.73 0.32
N ASN A 30 -11.87 8.62 0.23
CA ASN A 30 -10.98 8.36 -0.92
C ASN A 30 -11.72 8.43 -2.26
N ALA A 31 -12.98 7.99 -2.33
CA ALA A 31 -13.83 8.08 -3.52
C ALA A 31 -14.12 9.53 -3.96
N GLU A 32 -14.07 10.50 -3.05
CA GLU A 32 -14.29 11.93 -3.35
C GLU A 32 -13.01 12.62 -3.87
N VAL A 33 -11.84 12.01 -3.61
CA VAL A 33 -10.53 12.61 -3.90
C VAL A 33 -9.83 11.90 -5.07
N ARG A 34 -10.22 10.66 -5.39
CA ARG A 34 -9.56 9.83 -6.40
C ARG A 34 -10.58 9.20 -7.31
N ALA A 35 -10.41 9.42 -8.61
CA ALA A 35 -11.22 8.77 -9.63
C ALA A 35 -11.05 7.24 -9.64
N ARG A 36 -9.90 6.74 -9.13
CA ARG A 36 -9.53 5.33 -9.17
C ARG A 36 -8.47 5.00 -8.11
N GLU A 37 -8.59 3.83 -7.46
CA GLU A 37 -7.67 3.38 -6.40
C GLU A 37 -6.66 2.31 -6.86
N TYR A 38 -6.71 1.86 -8.11
CA TYR A 38 -5.86 0.79 -8.64
C TYR A 38 -5.21 1.16 -9.97
N LEU A 39 -4.07 0.54 -10.23
CA LEU A 39 -3.38 0.60 -11.51
C LEU A 39 -3.89 -0.51 -12.44
N THR A 40 -3.99 -0.21 -13.72
CA THR A 40 -4.25 -1.21 -14.77
C THR A 40 -2.95 -1.90 -15.18
N ASP A 41 -3.04 -3.08 -15.81
CA ASP A 41 -1.87 -3.81 -16.30
C ASP A 41 -0.96 -2.96 -17.22
N PRO A 42 -1.49 -2.16 -18.20
CA PRO A 42 -0.66 -1.27 -19.01
C PRO A 42 0.06 -0.19 -18.19
N GLU A 43 -0.59 0.35 -17.16
CA GLU A 43 0.03 1.38 -16.29
C GLU A 43 1.15 0.79 -15.43
N VAL A 44 0.95 -0.43 -14.93
CA VAL A 44 2.00 -1.16 -14.23
C VAL A 44 3.17 -1.49 -15.15
N ALA A 45 2.91 -1.87 -16.40
CA ALA A 45 3.96 -2.09 -17.38
C ALA A 45 4.77 -0.81 -17.65
N ARG A 46 4.12 0.35 -17.79
CA ARG A 46 4.79 1.65 -17.91
C ARG A 46 5.61 2.00 -16.67
N LEU A 47 5.07 1.76 -15.49
CA LEU A 47 5.75 2.01 -14.22
C LEU A 47 7.02 1.14 -14.09
N ILE A 48 6.94 -0.15 -14.45
CA ILE A 48 8.09 -1.07 -14.47
C ILE A 48 9.12 -0.63 -15.51
N ALA A 49 8.69 -0.20 -16.70
CA ALA A 49 9.57 0.32 -17.73
C ALA A 49 10.30 1.60 -17.28
N ALA A 50 9.59 2.52 -16.65
CA ALA A 50 10.18 3.73 -16.06
C ALA A 50 11.21 3.41 -14.96
N ALA A 51 10.97 2.36 -14.18
CA ALA A 51 11.91 1.91 -13.15
C ALA A 51 13.25 1.46 -13.76
N SER A 52 13.23 0.81 -14.93
CA SER A 52 14.43 0.26 -15.56
C SER A 52 15.51 1.31 -15.89
N GLY A 53 15.13 2.57 -16.05
CA GLY A 53 16.04 3.71 -16.25
C GLY A 53 16.71 4.25 -14.99
N ASN A 54 16.35 3.78 -13.80
CA ASN A 54 16.93 4.23 -12.54
C ASN A 54 18.27 3.55 -12.25
N ARG A 55 19.09 4.18 -11.38
CA ARG A 55 20.36 3.61 -10.88
C ARG A 55 20.19 2.19 -10.32
N HIS A 56 19.10 1.92 -9.62
CA HIS A 56 18.72 0.59 -9.10
C HIS A 56 17.51 0.02 -9.85
N GLY A 57 17.52 0.20 -11.18
CA GLY A 57 16.36 -0.06 -12.03
C GLY A 57 15.81 -1.47 -11.88
N HIS A 58 16.68 -2.49 -11.85
CA HIS A 58 16.23 -3.87 -11.71
C HIS A 58 15.53 -4.13 -10.35
N ARG A 59 16.10 -3.64 -9.25
CA ARG A 59 15.50 -3.73 -7.91
C ARG A 59 14.14 -3.04 -7.88
N ASP A 60 14.09 -1.79 -8.36
CA ASP A 60 12.89 -0.96 -8.32
C ASP A 60 11.76 -1.55 -9.17
N ALA A 61 12.10 -2.05 -10.37
CA ALA A 61 11.18 -2.75 -11.26
C ALA A 61 10.64 -4.06 -10.64
N THR A 62 11.53 -4.85 -10.02
CA THR A 62 11.15 -6.10 -9.34
C THR A 62 10.26 -5.83 -8.13
N ALA A 63 10.59 -4.81 -7.32
CA ALA A 63 9.77 -4.39 -6.19
C ALA A 63 8.36 -3.97 -6.61
N ALA A 64 8.24 -3.17 -7.67
CA ALA A 64 6.95 -2.78 -8.23
C ALA A 64 6.16 -3.97 -8.77
N LEU A 65 6.82 -4.89 -9.48
CA LEU A 65 6.19 -6.10 -10.03
C LEU A 65 5.62 -7.00 -8.92
N ILE A 66 6.44 -7.33 -7.92
CA ILE A 66 6.04 -8.20 -6.79
C ILE A 66 4.93 -7.54 -5.96
N ALA A 67 5.07 -6.25 -5.65
CA ALA A 67 4.03 -5.52 -4.91
C ALA A 67 2.68 -5.55 -5.63
N TYR A 68 2.70 -5.35 -6.95
CA TYR A 68 1.51 -5.35 -7.77
C TYR A 68 0.88 -6.74 -7.87
N ARG A 69 1.65 -7.74 -8.27
CA ARG A 69 1.13 -9.10 -8.54
C ARG A 69 0.55 -9.77 -7.31
N HIS A 70 1.15 -9.55 -6.15
CA HIS A 70 0.73 -10.19 -4.89
C HIS A 70 -0.08 -9.27 -3.98
N GLY A 71 -0.38 -8.04 -4.41
CA GLY A 71 -1.15 -7.07 -3.63
C GLY A 71 -0.50 -6.72 -2.30
N LEU A 72 0.85 -6.65 -2.26
CA LEU A 72 1.59 -6.41 -1.02
C LEU A 72 1.50 -4.95 -0.59
N ARG A 73 1.30 -4.75 0.72
CA ARG A 73 1.49 -3.43 1.32
C ARG A 73 2.98 -3.08 1.34
N ALA A 74 3.28 -1.78 1.37
CA ALA A 74 4.68 -1.33 1.45
C ALA A 74 5.43 -1.96 2.62
N ALA A 75 4.80 -2.12 3.78
CA ALA A 75 5.41 -2.77 4.94
C ALA A 75 5.66 -4.27 4.70
N GLU A 76 4.74 -4.97 4.05
CA GLU A 76 4.87 -6.39 3.73
C GLU A 76 5.98 -6.62 2.69
N LEU A 77 6.07 -5.75 1.67
CA LEU A 77 7.10 -5.85 0.65
C LEU A 77 8.51 -5.63 1.22
N VAL A 78 8.70 -4.57 2.02
CA VAL A 78 10.05 -4.21 2.50
C VAL A 78 10.58 -5.16 3.57
N THR A 79 9.70 -5.93 4.21
CA THR A 79 10.07 -6.98 5.17
C THR A 79 10.22 -8.35 4.52
N LEU A 80 10.00 -8.47 3.21
CA LEU A 80 10.12 -9.74 2.50
C LEU A 80 11.57 -10.22 2.49
N ARG A 81 11.77 -11.50 2.81
CA ARG A 81 13.08 -12.14 2.98
C ARG A 81 13.28 -13.21 1.91
N TRP A 82 14.55 -13.57 1.67
CA TRP A 82 14.89 -14.64 0.71
C TRP A 82 14.36 -16.00 1.17
N ASP A 83 14.34 -16.29 2.45
CA ASP A 83 13.79 -17.53 3.00
C ASP A 83 12.26 -17.68 2.81
N ALA A 84 11.57 -16.59 2.48
CA ALA A 84 10.15 -16.62 2.10
C ALA A 84 9.93 -17.03 0.63
N ILE A 85 10.99 -17.17 -0.19
CA ILE A 85 10.88 -17.55 -1.60
C ILE A 85 11.25 -19.02 -1.78
N ASP A 86 10.27 -19.81 -2.15
CA ASP A 86 10.49 -21.19 -2.61
C ASP A 86 10.73 -21.20 -4.10
N PHE A 87 12.00 -21.16 -4.49
CA PHE A 87 12.39 -21.19 -5.90
C PHE A 87 12.14 -22.54 -6.58
N ALA A 88 12.09 -23.64 -5.81
CA ALA A 88 11.86 -24.97 -6.36
C ALA A 88 10.40 -25.15 -6.79
N HIS A 89 9.47 -24.71 -5.96
CA HIS A 89 8.03 -24.81 -6.22
C HIS A 89 7.42 -23.52 -6.80
N GLY A 90 8.23 -22.46 -6.97
CA GLY A 90 7.76 -21.19 -7.52
C GLY A 90 6.71 -20.50 -6.64
N ARG A 91 6.98 -20.37 -5.36
CA ARG A 91 6.04 -19.80 -4.38
C ARG A 91 6.69 -18.70 -3.54
N VAL A 92 5.88 -17.76 -3.09
CA VAL A 92 6.26 -16.78 -2.07
C VAL A 92 5.34 -16.87 -0.87
N HIS A 93 5.92 -16.96 0.32
CA HIS A 93 5.23 -16.93 1.59
C HIS A 93 5.13 -15.49 2.07
N VAL A 94 3.91 -15.00 2.27
CA VAL A 94 3.64 -13.62 2.67
C VAL A 94 2.95 -13.60 4.02
N TYR A 95 3.59 -12.94 4.98
CA TYR A 95 2.97 -12.65 6.27
C TYR A 95 2.18 -11.35 6.21
N ARG A 96 0.86 -11.44 6.43
CA ARG A 96 -0.04 -10.28 6.37
C ARG A 96 -0.04 -9.53 7.70
N VAL A 97 0.70 -8.42 7.75
CA VAL A 97 0.87 -7.61 8.98
C VAL A 97 -0.46 -7.21 9.63
N LYS A 98 -1.50 -6.92 8.84
CA LYS A 98 -2.78 -6.45 9.39
C LYS A 98 -3.70 -7.56 9.89
N SER A 99 -3.62 -8.75 9.30
CA SER A 99 -4.48 -9.90 9.67
C SER A 99 -3.75 -10.95 10.51
N GLY A 100 -2.42 -10.86 10.63
CA GLY A 100 -1.60 -11.87 11.29
C GLY A 100 -1.63 -13.24 10.62
N SER A 101 -2.14 -13.33 9.39
CA SER A 101 -2.26 -14.59 8.65
C SER A 101 -1.15 -14.74 7.62
N GLU A 102 -0.68 -15.95 7.43
CA GLU A 102 0.19 -16.32 6.33
C GLU A 102 -0.62 -16.59 5.06
N SER A 103 -0.04 -16.25 3.92
CA SER A 103 -0.59 -16.59 2.61
C SER A 103 0.53 -17.00 1.68
N VAL A 104 0.28 -18.05 0.89
CA VAL A 104 1.23 -18.55 -0.11
C VAL A 104 0.72 -18.19 -1.49
N HIS A 105 1.57 -17.53 -2.29
CA HIS A 105 1.20 -17.07 -3.61
C HIS A 105 2.12 -17.72 -4.67
N PRO A 106 1.59 -18.16 -5.82
CA PRO A 106 2.39 -18.67 -6.91
C PRO A 106 3.17 -17.54 -7.58
N LEU A 107 4.44 -17.80 -7.87
CA LEU A 107 5.32 -16.91 -8.62
C LEU A 107 5.34 -17.31 -10.11
N SER A 108 5.15 -16.35 -11.00
CA SER A 108 5.30 -16.57 -12.44
C SER A 108 6.79 -16.71 -12.83
N GLY A 109 7.06 -17.31 -13.99
CA GLY A 109 8.43 -17.44 -14.49
C GLY A 109 9.13 -16.08 -14.68
N ARG A 110 8.40 -15.00 -14.94
CA ARG A 110 8.95 -13.63 -15.00
C ARG A 110 9.45 -13.17 -13.63
N GLU A 111 8.66 -13.40 -12.60
CA GLU A 111 8.99 -13.03 -11.21
C GLU A 111 10.18 -13.85 -10.69
N LEU A 112 10.17 -15.16 -10.95
CA LEU A 112 11.29 -16.05 -10.57
C LEU A 112 12.61 -15.60 -11.23
N ARG A 113 12.59 -15.27 -12.52
CA ARG A 113 13.79 -14.76 -13.21
C ARG A 113 14.24 -13.42 -12.62
N ALA A 114 13.30 -12.52 -12.34
CA ALA A 114 13.62 -11.22 -11.75
C ALA A 114 14.22 -11.35 -10.34
N LEU A 115 13.65 -12.21 -9.50
CA LEU A 115 14.14 -12.48 -8.15
C LEU A 115 15.52 -13.15 -8.17
N ARG A 116 15.73 -14.19 -9.00
CA ARG A 116 17.05 -14.85 -9.15
C ARG A 116 18.14 -13.89 -9.64
N ARG A 117 17.79 -12.97 -10.54
CA ARG A 117 18.72 -11.93 -10.96
C ARG A 117 19.03 -10.98 -9.82
N LEU A 118 18.00 -10.53 -9.09
CA LEU A 118 18.16 -9.64 -7.94
C LEU A 118 19.03 -10.28 -6.84
N GLU A 119 18.83 -11.56 -6.56
CA GLU A 119 19.63 -12.33 -5.60
C GLU A 119 21.14 -12.35 -5.98
N ARG A 120 21.44 -12.51 -7.27
CA ARG A 120 22.85 -12.48 -7.77
C ARG A 120 23.46 -11.08 -7.75
N GLU A 121 22.65 -10.03 -7.95
CA GLU A 121 23.11 -8.63 -7.98
C GLU A 121 23.21 -8.00 -6.58
N GLN A 122 22.59 -8.63 -5.59
CA GLN A 122 22.52 -8.12 -4.22
C GLN A 122 23.59 -8.71 -3.33
N ASP A 123 24.02 -7.97 -2.31
CA ASP A 123 24.90 -8.47 -1.29
C ASP A 123 24.28 -9.71 -0.60
N PRO A 124 24.92 -10.89 -0.69
CA PRO A 124 24.41 -12.11 -0.08
C PRO A 124 24.32 -12.06 1.44
N ALA A 125 24.95 -11.10 2.10
CA ALA A 125 24.85 -10.90 3.53
C ALA A 125 23.49 -10.38 3.98
N SER A 126 22.65 -9.85 3.07
CA SER A 126 21.33 -9.35 3.44
C SER A 126 20.27 -10.43 3.38
N PRO A 127 19.52 -10.69 4.48
CA PRO A 127 18.41 -11.61 4.47
C PRO A 127 17.16 -11.04 3.75
N PHE A 128 17.13 -9.73 3.49
CA PHE A 128 16.01 -9.05 2.88
C PHE A 128 16.15 -8.97 1.36
N ILE A 129 15.04 -9.17 0.63
CA ILE A 129 15.03 -9.12 -0.83
C ILE A 129 15.28 -7.70 -1.34
N PHE A 130 14.66 -6.71 -0.70
CA PHE A 130 14.77 -5.31 -1.11
C PHE A 130 15.58 -4.51 -0.10
N THR A 131 16.79 -4.14 -0.50
CA THR A 131 17.72 -3.37 0.32
C THR A 131 17.96 -1.98 -0.27
N SER A 132 18.35 -1.05 0.60
CA SER A 132 18.85 0.26 0.22
C SER A 132 20.27 0.16 -0.32
N GLU A 133 20.83 1.27 -0.82
CA GLU A 133 22.25 1.36 -1.26
C GLU A 133 23.26 1.00 -0.15
N ARG A 134 22.87 1.12 1.10
CA ARG A 134 23.71 0.84 2.27
C ARG A 134 23.54 -0.60 2.80
N GLY A 135 22.88 -1.48 2.05
CA GLY A 135 22.60 -2.86 2.48
C GLY A 135 21.51 -3.01 3.54
N ALA A 136 21.00 -1.90 4.10
CA ALA A 136 19.90 -1.95 5.06
C ALA A 136 18.57 -2.28 4.37
N PRO A 137 17.58 -2.86 5.08
CA PRO A 137 16.26 -3.09 4.53
C PRO A 137 15.64 -1.83 3.91
N PHE A 138 14.96 -1.96 2.81
CA PHE A 138 14.26 -0.84 2.20
C PHE A 138 13.13 -0.37 3.13
N THR A 139 12.98 0.93 3.32
CA THR A 139 11.93 1.43 4.20
C THR A 139 10.60 1.58 3.45
N SER A 140 9.47 1.43 4.15
CA SER A 140 8.15 1.68 3.58
C SER A 140 8.02 3.12 3.01
N ALA A 141 8.64 4.10 3.66
CA ALA A 141 8.67 5.49 3.17
C ALA A 141 9.51 5.62 1.90
N GLY A 142 10.67 4.95 1.84
CA GLY A 142 11.55 4.88 0.67
C GLY A 142 10.83 4.25 -0.52
N PHE A 143 10.20 3.10 -0.33
CA PHE A 143 9.40 2.44 -1.35
C PHE A 143 8.28 3.35 -1.89
N ARG A 144 7.55 4.01 -1.00
CA ARG A 144 6.50 4.96 -1.41
C ARG A 144 7.04 6.11 -2.25
N LYS A 145 8.13 6.73 -1.84
CA LYS A 145 8.78 7.82 -2.60
C LYS A 145 9.26 7.33 -3.97
N MET A 146 9.80 6.10 -4.03
CA MET A 146 10.21 5.48 -5.27
C MET A 146 9.02 5.31 -6.23
N VAL A 147 7.93 4.67 -5.78
CA VAL A 147 6.73 4.45 -6.60
C VAL A 147 6.11 5.77 -7.07
N ALA A 148 6.07 6.80 -6.20
CA ALA A 148 5.56 8.11 -6.58
C ALA A 148 6.40 8.74 -7.72
N ARG A 149 7.74 8.67 -7.63
CA ARG A 149 8.62 9.14 -8.71
C ARG A 149 8.44 8.36 -10.01
N LEU A 150 8.30 7.03 -9.90
CA LEU A 150 8.03 6.18 -11.06
C LEU A 150 6.69 6.52 -11.71
N GLY A 151 5.66 6.84 -10.93
CA GLY A 151 4.36 7.27 -11.44
C GLY A 151 4.45 8.54 -12.27
N VAL A 152 5.25 9.52 -11.83
CA VAL A 152 5.53 10.73 -12.59
C VAL A 152 6.32 10.41 -13.87
N ALA A 153 7.39 9.62 -13.77
CA ALA A 153 8.21 9.23 -14.92
C ALA A 153 7.46 8.38 -15.95
N ALA A 154 6.45 7.63 -15.52
CA ALA A 154 5.57 6.82 -16.38
C ALA A 154 4.39 7.62 -16.94
N ASP A 155 4.29 8.92 -16.66
CA ASP A 155 3.19 9.81 -17.09
C ASP A 155 1.80 9.18 -16.80
N LEU A 156 1.56 8.81 -15.55
CA LEU A 156 0.31 8.14 -15.17
C LEU A 156 -0.86 9.11 -14.95
N GLY A 157 -0.65 10.43 -15.07
CA GLY A 157 -1.68 11.46 -14.98
C GLY A 157 -2.35 11.61 -13.61
N PHE A 158 -1.95 10.82 -12.61
CA PHE A 158 -2.42 10.91 -11.23
C PHE A 158 -1.32 10.48 -10.25
N PRO A 159 -1.31 11.04 -9.03
CA PRO A 159 -0.30 10.68 -8.04
C PRO A 159 -0.48 9.23 -7.60
N VAL A 160 0.49 8.38 -7.93
CA VAL A 160 0.56 7.02 -7.41
C VAL A 160 1.00 7.12 -5.94
N HIS A 161 0.04 7.33 -5.06
CA HIS A 161 0.28 7.22 -3.63
C HIS A 161 0.38 5.73 -3.29
N SER A 162 1.59 5.21 -3.45
CA SER A 162 2.11 4.01 -2.85
C SER A 162 1.18 3.29 -1.92
N ALA A 163 1.30 2.01 -1.90
CA ALA A 163 0.82 1.08 -0.90
C ALA A 163 -0.66 0.75 -0.90
N ARG A 164 -1.46 1.36 -1.71
CA ARG A 164 -2.73 0.84 -2.14
C ARG A 164 -2.83 0.82 -3.67
N ALA A 165 -1.82 0.29 -4.34
CA ALA A 165 -2.16 -0.69 -5.34
C ALA A 165 -2.78 -1.86 -4.55
N GLU A 166 -3.93 -1.62 -3.93
CA GLU A 166 -4.86 -2.69 -3.63
C GLU A 166 -5.33 -3.15 -5.00
N VAL A 167 -4.46 -3.96 -5.61
CA VAL A 167 -4.88 -4.92 -6.59
C VAL A 167 -5.92 -5.73 -5.84
N ARG A 168 -7.17 -5.37 -6.00
CA ARG A 168 -8.21 -6.37 -5.96
C ARG A 168 -7.87 -7.31 -7.10
N MET A 169 -6.98 -8.25 -6.83
CA MET A 169 -6.97 -9.47 -7.58
C MET A 169 -8.40 -9.98 -7.50
N ARG A 170 -9.16 -9.78 -8.55
CA ARG A 170 -10.19 -10.73 -8.88
C ARG A 170 -9.43 -12.03 -9.06
N LEU A 171 -9.37 -12.82 -8.00
CA LEU A 171 -9.31 -14.25 -8.12
C LEU A 171 -10.56 -14.61 -8.94
N GLN A 172 -10.41 -14.57 -10.25
CA GLN A 172 -11.25 -15.38 -11.09
C GLN A 172 -10.84 -16.81 -10.73
N ALA A 173 -11.59 -17.37 -9.79
CA ALA A 173 -11.75 -18.79 -9.70
C ALA A 173 -12.16 -19.22 -11.11
N ARG A 174 -11.22 -19.74 -11.88
CA ARG A 174 -11.50 -20.61 -13.00
C ARG A 174 -11.93 -21.91 -12.37
N GLN A 175 -13.23 -22.10 -12.34
CA GLN A 175 -13.85 -23.42 -12.33
C GLN A 175 -13.33 -24.23 -13.53
#